data_edbd0564adae44dd95126fb01d0d4128
#
_entry.id   edbd0564adae44dd95126fb01d0d4128
#
_cell.length_a   1.000
_cell.length_b   1.000
_cell.length_c   1.000
_cell.angle_alpha   90.00
_cell.angle_beta   90.00
_cell.angle_gamma   90.00
#
_symmetry.space_group_name_H-M   'P 1'
#
loop_
_entity.id
_entity.type
_entity.pdbx_description
1 polymer ?
#
loop_
_entity_poly.entity_id
_entity_poly.type
_entity_poly.pdbx_seq_one_letter_code
_entity_poly.pdbx_strand_id
1 'polypeptide(L)'
;MAVGVETSKRFLTNVLGTVAGFLGTLYFTRELGFAGVGTYAVFVSLQMVAGSLATFGVFAVLTKRVSEGRDQAAYFTTGALLVGAGTAAVAAVTVALRGPINAVVGVDVALLVPAGVLSWGLFRLSGAFLEGKQRVALAGALDSGRHAVVVPIQVALVLDGYGVHGLVYGLVAGQTLTFLASYLGYARVVPNLPTLDVVRDFLGYSKYAYVQVVADQLFKHADYVILGTFAGAGPTGVYKNAFQITEASTLFASALSKVSFPKLSELTETGDDAEVARLFAALFTYGGLVAIPVAAGGAVVGNDLLLTLYGENPGTTTLPLLGVVGLANALVPLLAVANLLNGYRTSLERFSLGTGNPRLYAASGVVLVTVYAVTAVPLTIAYDAWGVAIATVLAFGVSVAANLVLLDERVPLGALRDVGAELLAALVMTGVVAVLVDALGAAHGALRLGFVLAIGATTYFAVLLALSERIRIDARHVADDILADVR
;
A
#
# COMPACT_ATOMS: atom_id res chain seq x y z
N MET A 1 26.65 5.24 -15.94
CA MET A 1 25.95 6.54 -15.93
C MET A 1 24.48 6.45 -16.38
N ALA A 2 24.11 5.73 -17.42
CA ALA A 2 22.70 5.63 -17.89
C ALA A 2 21.72 5.06 -16.82
N VAL A 3 22.10 4.00 -16.13
CA VAL A 3 21.27 3.35 -15.11
C VAL A 3 20.97 4.28 -13.91
N GLY A 4 21.94 5.08 -13.46
CA GLY A 4 21.75 6.04 -12.37
C GLY A 4 20.76 7.15 -12.72
N VAL A 5 20.81 7.70 -13.92
CA VAL A 5 19.91 8.76 -14.41
C VAL A 5 18.48 8.23 -14.56
N GLU A 6 18.30 6.99 -15.05
CA GLU A 6 16.98 6.38 -15.17
C GLU A 6 16.38 6.06 -13.79
N THR A 7 17.19 5.58 -12.85
CA THR A 7 16.75 5.32 -11.48
C THR A 7 16.32 6.61 -10.77
N SER A 8 17.08 7.70 -10.91
CA SER A 8 16.74 9.00 -10.35
C SER A 8 15.46 9.59 -10.94
N LYS A 9 15.27 9.49 -12.28
CA LYS A 9 14.03 9.92 -12.92
C LYS A 9 12.81 9.13 -12.41
N ARG A 10 12.94 7.80 -12.29
CA ARG A 10 11.88 6.96 -11.75
C ARG A 10 11.55 7.30 -10.31
N PHE A 11 12.56 7.53 -9.47
CA PHE A 11 12.37 7.95 -8.08
C PHE A 11 11.60 9.27 -8.01
N LEU A 12 12.02 10.28 -8.76
CA LEU A 12 11.35 11.59 -8.79
C LEU A 12 9.89 11.47 -9.26
N THR A 13 9.62 10.69 -10.31
CA THR A 13 8.26 10.47 -10.81
C THR A 13 7.38 9.76 -9.78
N ASN A 14 7.92 8.77 -9.06
CA ASN A 14 7.20 8.08 -7.99
C ASN A 14 6.87 9.03 -6.83
N VAL A 15 7.82 9.87 -6.41
CA VAL A 15 7.59 10.86 -5.35
C VAL A 15 6.50 11.85 -5.78
N LEU A 16 6.59 12.40 -6.99
CA LEU A 16 5.58 13.31 -7.52
C LEU A 16 4.19 12.67 -7.61
N GLY A 17 4.10 11.42 -8.06
CA GLY A 17 2.85 10.65 -8.12
C GLY A 17 2.24 10.43 -6.72
N THR A 18 3.07 10.09 -5.74
CA THR A 18 2.66 9.89 -4.35
C THR A 18 2.16 11.20 -3.73
N VAL A 19 2.90 12.29 -3.94
CA VAL A 19 2.50 13.63 -3.46
C VAL A 19 1.20 14.07 -4.11
N ALA A 20 1.05 13.91 -5.43
CA ALA A 20 -0.19 14.25 -6.13
C ALA A 20 -1.38 13.43 -5.61
N GLY A 21 -1.20 12.13 -5.37
CA GLY A 21 -2.22 11.26 -4.78
C GLY A 21 -2.60 11.69 -3.36
N PHE A 22 -1.61 12.05 -2.54
CA PHE A 22 -1.84 12.54 -1.18
C PHE A 22 -2.61 13.87 -1.17
N LEU A 23 -2.16 14.84 -1.97
CA LEU A 23 -2.84 16.15 -2.09
C LEU A 23 -4.26 16.00 -2.65
N GLY A 24 -4.46 15.08 -3.62
CA GLY A 24 -5.78 14.73 -4.10
C GLY A 24 -6.68 14.20 -2.99
N THR A 25 -6.22 13.23 -2.21
CA THR A 25 -6.97 12.69 -1.07
C THR A 25 -7.27 13.76 -0.03
N LEU A 26 -6.31 14.64 0.27
CA LEU A 26 -6.49 15.76 1.17
C LEU A 26 -7.62 16.68 0.70
N TYR A 27 -7.59 17.08 -0.56
CA TYR A 27 -8.62 17.94 -1.17
C TYR A 27 -9.99 17.25 -1.15
N PHE A 28 -10.07 15.99 -1.61
CA PHE A 28 -11.34 15.28 -1.69
C PHE A 28 -11.95 15.00 -0.32
N THR A 29 -11.14 14.74 0.70
CA THR A 29 -11.67 14.57 2.05
C THR A 29 -12.19 15.89 2.61
N ARG A 30 -11.55 17.02 2.31
CA ARG A 30 -12.06 18.33 2.73
C ARG A 30 -13.38 18.72 2.06
N GLU A 31 -13.55 18.38 0.78
CA GLU A 31 -14.75 18.72 0.00
C GLU A 31 -15.90 17.75 0.21
N LEU A 32 -15.63 16.45 0.32
CA LEU A 32 -16.64 15.39 0.32
C LEU A 32 -16.77 14.68 1.67
N GLY A 33 -15.95 15.03 2.64
CA GLY A 33 -15.88 14.38 3.93
C GLY A 33 -15.27 12.98 3.89
N PHE A 34 -15.09 12.38 5.08
CA PHE A 34 -14.63 11.00 5.20
C PHE A 34 -15.59 10.03 4.52
N ALA A 35 -16.89 10.26 4.61
CA ALA A 35 -17.89 9.40 3.96
C ALA A 35 -17.73 9.37 2.45
N GLY A 36 -17.51 10.53 1.80
CA GLY A 36 -17.32 10.59 0.36
C GLY A 36 -16.05 9.85 -0.11
N VAL A 37 -14.95 10.04 0.60
CA VAL A 37 -13.69 9.34 0.29
C VAL A 37 -13.77 7.85 0.64
N GLY A 38 -14.50 7.48 1.70
CA GLY A 38 -14.78 6.08 2.03
C GLY A 38 -15.59 5.36 0.95
N THR A 39 -16.69 5.97 0.48
CA THR A 39 -17.46 5.50 -0.66
C THR A 39 -16.59 5.26 -1.90
N TYR A 40 -15.73 6.24 -2.23
CA TYR A 40 -14.79 6.10 -3.34
C TYR A 40 -13.77 4.99 -3.11
N ALA A 41 -13.27 4.80 -1.88
CA ALA A 41 -12.34 3.73 -1.55
C ALA A 41 -12.97 2.34 -1.74
N VAL A 42 -14.24 2.17 -1.35
CA VAL A 42 -15.00 0.93 -1.59
C VAL A 42 -15.17 0.68 -3.09
N PHE A 43 -15.54 1.70 -3.87
CA PHE A 43 -15.65 1.57 -5.32
C PHE A 43 -14.33 1.13 -5.97
N VAL A 44 -13.23 1.80 -5.63
CA VAL A 44 -11.89 1.44 -6.15
C VAL A 44 -11.52 0.01 -5.77
N SER A 45 -11.84 -0.41 -4.55
CA SER A 45 -11.55 -1.75 -4.08
C SER A 45 -12.35 -2.81 -4.82
N LEU A 46 -13.64 -2.58 -5.06
CA LEU A 46 -14.47 -3.45 -5.90
C LEU A 46 -13.94 -3.51 -7.35
N GLN A 47 -13.57 -2.37 -7.93
CA GLN A 47 -12.94 -2.30 -9.25
C GLN A 47 -11.65 -3.13 -9.32
N MET A 48 -10.76 -3.01 -8.31
CA MET A 48 -9.47 -3.74 -8.29
C MET A 48 -9.66 -5.24 -8.11
N VAL A 49 -10.55 -5.66 -7.22
CA VAL A 49 -10.90 -7.07 -7.02
C VAL A 49 -11.54 -7.64 -8.30
N ALA A 50 -12.57 -6.98 -8.83
CA ALA A 50 -13.24 -7.42 -10.06
C ALA A 50 -12.27 -7.43 -11.25
N GLY A 51 -11.38 -6.43 -11.35
CA GLY A 51 -10.36 -6.35 -12.38
C GLY A 51 -9.34 -7.47 -12.29
N SER A 52 -8.87 -7.83 -11.10
CA SER A 52 -7.94 -8.95 -10.92
C SER A 52 -8.58 -10.30 -11.31
N LEU A 53 -9.86 -10.48 -10.96
CA LEU A 53 -10.63 -11.67 -11.35
C LEU A 53 -10.84 -11.72 -12.86
N ALA A 54 -11.14 -10.58 -13.50
CA ALA A 54 -11.42 -10.48 -14.93
C ALA A 54 -10.19 -10.66 -15.82
N THR A 55 -9.00 -10.30 -15.35
CA THR A 55 -7.81 -10.25 -16.21
C THR A 55 -6.99 -11.53 -16.25
N PHE A 56 -7.33 -12.56 -15.49
CA PHE A 56 -6.73 -13.90 -15.58
C PHE A 56 -5.19 -13.94 -15.67
N GLY A 57 -4.48 -13.04 -14.98
CA GLY A 57 -3.02 -13.01 -15.05
C GLY A 57 -2.43 -12.52 -16.39
N VAL A 58 -3.25 -11.88 -17.23
CA VAL A 58 -2.89 -11.39 -18.57
C VAL A 58 -1.59 -10.60 -18.58
N PHE A 59 -1.36 -9.75 -17.61
CA PHE A 59 -0.21 -8.84 -17.59
C PHE A 59 1.11 -9.58 -17.47
N ALA A 60 1.20 -10.59 -16.59
CA ALA A 60 2.41 -11.40 -16.40
C ALA A 60 2.77 -12.20 -17.65
N VAL A 61 1.76 -12.80 -18.30
CA VAL A 61 1.94 -13.51 -19.56
C VAL A 61 2.45 -12.59 -20.64
N LEU A 62 1.81 -11.43 -20.82
CA LEU A 62 2.19 -10.46 -21.84
C LEU A 62 3.63 -9.98 -21.64
N THR A 63 4.00 -9.56 -20.43
CA THR A 63 5.36 -9.14 -20.11
C THR A 63 6.37 -10.22 -20.49
N LYS A 64 6.12 -11.47 -20.10
CA LYS A 64 7.01 -12.59 -20.42
C LYS A 64 7.12 -12.86 -21.92
N ARG A 65 5.99 -13.00 -22.64
CA ARG A 65 6.01 -13.36 -24.06
C ARG A 65 6.58 -12.26 -24.94
N VAL A 66 6.33 -11.01 -24.60
CA VAL A 66 6.93 -9.86 -25.28
C VAL A 66 8.44 -9.82 -25.04
N SER A 67 8.93 -10.14 -23.85
CA SER A 67 10.38 -10.20 -23.56
C SER A 67 11.09 -11.36 -24.26
N GLU A 68 10.38 -12.46 -24.56
CA GLU A 68 10.88 -13.58 -25.36
C GLU A 68 10.94 -13.27 -26.87
N GLY A 69 10.46 -12.09 -27.30
CA GLY A 69 10.48 -11.70 -28.72
C GLY A 69 9.44 -12.40 -29.60
N ARG A 70 8.46 -13.11 -29.02
CA ARG A 70 7.39 -13.77 -29.75
C ARG A 70 6.46 -12.77 -30.44
N ASP A 71 5.51 -13.22 -31.27
CA ASP A 71 4.56 -12.33 -31.97
C ASP A 71 3.85 -11.37 -31.01
N GLN A 72 4.48 -10.22 -30.80
CA GLN A 72 4.11 -9.23 -29.81
C GLN A 72 2.72 -8.64 -30.08
N ALA A 73 2.36 -8.52 -31.35
CA ALA A 73 1.07 -8.00 -31.78
C ALA A 73 -0.05 -8.98 -31.46
N ALA A 74 0.14 -10.26 -31.74
CA ALA A 74 -0.84 -11.31 -31.45
C ALA A 74 -1.03 -11.48 -29.93
N TYR A 75 0.05 -11.45 -29.13
CA TYR A 75 -0.04 -11.54 -27.68
C TYR A 75 -0.70 -10.30 -27.07
N PHE A 76 -0.41 -9.09 -27.54
CA PHE A 76 -1.08 -7.87 -27.07
C PHE A 76 -2.58 -7.90 -27.40
N THR A 77 -2.94 -8.29 -28.63
CA THR A 77 -4.33 -8.38 -29.06
C THR A 77 -5.08 -9.44 -28.27
N THR A 78 -4.48 -10.61 -28.02
CA THR A 78 -5.04 -11.65 -27.13
C THR A 78 -5.31 -11.10 -25.74
N GLY A 79 -4.34 -10.39 -25.16
CA GLY A 79 -4.49 -9.75 -23.86
C GLY A 79 -5.65 -8.75 -23.83
N ALA A 80 -5.78 -7.90 -24.86
CA ALA A 80 -6.86 -6.94 -24.98
C ALA A 80 -8.24 -7.62 -25.09
N LEU A 81 -8.34 -8.69 -25.89
CA LEU A 81 -9.57 -9.47 -26.02
C LEU A 81 -9.96 -10.16 -24.71
N LEU A 82 -9.00 -10.71 -23.96
CA LEU A 82 -9.24 -11.32 -22.66
C LEU A 82 -9.68 -10.29 -21.61
N VAL A 83 -9.04 -9.10 -21.58
CA VAL A 83 -9.49 -7.99 -20.73
C VAL A 83 -10.90 -7.58 -21.08
N GLY A 84 -11.24 -7.47 -22.38
CA GLY A 84 -12.58 -7.15 -22.83
C GLY A 84 -13.62 -8.22 -22.45
N ALA A 85 -13.30 -9.50 -22.66
CA ALA A 85 -14.17 -10.62 -22.29
C ALA A 85 -14.39 -10.70 -20.76
N GLY A 86 -13.32 -10.56 -19.97
CA GLY A 86 -13.42 -10.50 -18.52
C GLY A 86 -14.23 -9.30 -18.04
N THR A 87 -14.06 -8.13 -18.67
CA THR A 87 -14.89 -6.94 -18.38
C THR A 87 -16.36 -7.20 -18.70
N ALA A 88 -16.67 -7.87 -19.81
CA ALA A 88 -18.04 -8.23 -20.15
C ALA A 88 -18.65 -9.18 -19.11
N ALA A 89 -17.89 -10.14 -18.59
CA ALA A 89 -18.33 -11.00 -17.48
C ALA A 89 -18.59 -10.18 -16.20
N VAL A 90 -17.71 -9.25 -15.85
CA VAL A 90 -17.93 -8.32 -14.74
C VAL A 90 -19.18 -7.47 -14.97
N ALA A 91 -19.42 -6.99 -16.18
CA ALA A 91 -20.62 -6.22 -16.52
C ALA A 91 -21.90 -7.05 -16.29
N ALA A 92 -21.91 -8.30 -16.71
CA ALA A 92 -23.06 -9.19 -16.47
C ALA A 92 -23.31 -9.40 -14.96
N VAL A 93 -22.26 -9.63 -14.17
CA VAL A 93 -22.37 -9.78 -12.71
C VAL A 93 -22.82 -8.48 -12.03
N THR A 94 -22.28 -7.33 -12.45
CA THR A 94 -22.66 -6.03 -11.88
C THR A 94 -24.10 -5.63 -12.22
N VAL A 95 -24.61 -5.98 -13.39
CA VAL A 95 -26.03 -5.79 -13.72
C VAL A 95 -26.92 -6.67 -12.83
N ALA A 96 -26.56 -7.95 -12.66
CA ALA A 96 -27.31 -8.89 -11.82
C ALA A 96 -27.28 -8.51 -10.32
N LEU A 97 -26.16 -7.98 -9.84
CA LEU A 97 -25.94 -7.62 -8.42
C LEU A 97 -25.96 -6.09 -8.19
N ARG A 98 -26.58 -5.30 -9.08
CA ARG A 98 -26.59 -3.82 -8.99
C ARG A 98 -27.04 -3.32 -7.62
N GLY A 99 -28.16 -3.87 -7.10
CA GLY A 99 -28.69 -3.47 -5.80
C GLY A 99 -27.72 -3.70 -4.64
N PRO A 100 -27.26 -4.94 -4.42
CA PRO A 100 -26.24 -5.24 -3.41
C PRO A 100 -24.95 -4.41 -3.55
N ILE A 101 -24.42 -4.24 -4.76
CA ILE A 101 -23.20 -3.45 -4.99
C ILE A 101 -23.41 -1.99 -4.59
N ASN A 102 -24.51 -1.37 -5.03
CA ASN A 102 -24.81 0.01 -4.65
C ASN A 102 -25.06 0.17 -3.15
N ALA A 103 -25.66 -0.84 -2.49
CA ALA A 103 -25.84 -0.83 -1.04
C ALA A 103 -24.50 -0.85 -0.30
N VAL A 104 -23.52 -1.64 -0.77
CA VAL A 104 -22.16 -1.70 -0.18
C VAL A 104 -21.36 -0.43 -0.45
N VAL A 105 -21.47 0.13 -1.65
CA VAL A 105 -20.76 1.37 -2.04
C VAL A 105 -21.43 2.60 -1.41
N GLY A 106 -22.73 2.58 -1.22
CA GLY A 106 -23.51 3.70 -0.67
C GLY A 106 -24.03 4.71 -1.72
N VAL A 107 -23.69 4.52 -2.99
CA VAL A 107 -24.14 5.35 -4.13
C VAL A 107 -24.40 4.50 -5.38
N ASP A 108 -25.17 5.04 -6.33
CA ASP A 108 -25.50 4.32 -7.58
C ASP A 108 -24.35 4.39 -8.60
N VAL A 109 -23.34 3.57 -8.42
CA VAL A 109 -22.14 3.49 -9.29
C VAL A 109 -21.79 2.06 -9.74
N ALA A 110 -22.65 1.07 -9.44
CA ALA A 110 -22.39 -0.32 -9.79
C ALA A 110 -22.05 -0.49 -11.29
N LEU A 111 -22.81 0.17 -12.17
CA LEU A 111 -22.61 0.09 -13.62
C LEU A 111 -21.32 0.76 -14.12
N LEU A 112 -20.62 1.52 -13.26
CA LEU A 112 -19.32 2.11 -13.57
C LEU A 112 -18.16 1.16 -13.22
N VAL A 113 -18.38 0.11 -12.42
CA VAL A 113 -17.36 -0.88 -12.09
C VAL A 113 -16.77 -1.53 -13.35
N PRO A 114 -17.56 -2.00 -14.34
CA PRO A 114 -17.00 -2.53 -15.59
C PRO A 114 -16.19 -1.51 -16.38
N ALA A 115 -16.64 -0.24 -16.44
CA ALA A 115 -15.90 0.82 -17.11
C ALA A 115 -14.54 1.06 -16.43
N GLY A 116 -14.51 1.05 -15.10
CA GLY A 116 -13.28 1.11 -14.32
C GLY A 116 -12.36 -0.09 -14.56
N VAL A 117 -12.92 -1.31 -14.60
CA VAL A 117 -12.15 -2.53 -14.91
C VAL A 117 -11.52 -2.47 -16.29
N LEU A 118 -12.29 -2.02 -17.31
CA LEU A 118 -11.80 -1.89 -18.67
C LEU A 118 -10.68 -0.85 -18.77
N SER A 119 -10.90 0.35 -18.25
CA SER A 119 -9.92 1.44 -18.33
C SER A 119 -8.62 1.08 -17.61
N TRP A 120 -8.72 0.51 -16.41
CA TRP A 120 -7.57 0.01 -15.65
C TRP A 120 -6.88 -1.15 -16.36
N GLY A 121 -7.64 -2.13 -16.86
CA GLY A 121 -7.10 -3.30 -17.54
C GLY A 121 -6.33 -2.95 -18.81
N LEU A 122 -6.86 -2.05 -19.64
CA LEU A 122 -6.19 -1.58 -20.85
C LEU A 122 -4.93 -0.74 -20.52
N PHE A 123 -5.00 0.10 -19.49
CA PHE A 123 -3.84 0.84 -19.00
C PHE A 123 -2.72 -0.11 -18.54
N ARG A 124 -3.05 -1.09 -17.70
CA ARG A 124 -2.10 -2.11 -17.23
C ARG A 124 -1.54 -2.97 -18.36
N LEU A 125 -2.36 -3.27 -19.36
CA LEU A 125 -1.94 -4.03 -20.55
C LEU A 125 -0.83 -3.27 -21.31
N SER A 126 -0.99 -1.97 -21.53
CA SER A 126 0.04 -1.16 -22.18
C SER A 126 1.33 -1.07 -21.34
N GLY A 127 1.20 -0.96 -20.01
CA GLY A 127 2.33 -1.02 -19.09
C GLY A 127 3.09 -2.35 -19.17
N ALA A 128 2.38 -3.48 -19.10
CA ALA A 128 2.96 -4.82 -19.21
C ALA A 128 3.68 -5.05 -20.56
N PHE A 129 3.13 -4.49 -21.65
CA PHE A 129 3.80 -4.51 -22.95
C PHE A 129 5.12 -3.74 -22.93
N LEU A 130 5.15 -2.54 -22.34
CA LEU A 130 6.37 -1.73 -22.21
C LEU A 130 7.42 -2.40 -21.31
N GLU A 131 6.97 -3.05 -20.22
CA GLU A 131 7.85 -3.86 -19.35
C GLU A 131 8.48 -5.02 -20.13
N GLY A 132 7.68 -5.74 -20.95
CA GLY A 132 8.17 -6.80 -21.84
C GLY A 132 9.17 -6.29 -22.90
N LYS A 133 9.01 -5.04 -23.33
CA LYS A 133 9.98 -4.33 -24.20
C LYS A 133 11.22 -3.84 -23.48
N GLN A 134 11.43 -4.22 -22.21
CA GLN A 134 12.53 -3.75 -21.36
C GLN A 134 12.50 -2.23 -21.07
N ARG A 135 11.34 -1.57 -21.30
CA ARG A 135 11.11 -0.15 -20.99
C ARG A 135 10.48 0.03 -19.60
N VAL A 136 11.05 -0.64 -18.60
CA VAL A 136 10.50 -0.70 -17.23
C VAL A 136 10.42 0.68 -16.58
N ALA A 137 11.43 1.54 -16.81
CA ALA A 137 11.44 2.90 -16.29
C ALA A 137 10.27 3.73 -16.86
N LEU A 138 9.99 3.61 -18.16
CA LEU A 138 8.87 4.30 -18.80
C LEU A 138 7.51 3.78 -18.30
N ALA A 139 7.35 2.46 -18.18
CA ALA A 139 6.12 1.87 -17.62
C ALA A 139 5.87 2.38 -16.20
N GLY A 140 6.89 2.42 -15.35
CA GLY A 140 6.80 2.96 -13.99
C GLY A 140 6.50 4.47 -13.95
N ALA A 141 7.09 5.25 -14.88
CA ALA A 141 6.82 6.68 -14.99
C ALA A 141 5.36 6.95 -15.41
N LEU A 142 4.80 6.16 -16.32
CA LEU A 142 3.40 6.27 -16.74
C LEU A 142 2.45 5.85 -15.61
N ASP A 143 2.78 4.82 -14.83
CA ASP A 143 1.98 4.38 -13.69
C ASP A 143 1.92 5.45 -12.59
N SER A 144 3.06 6.02 -12.22
CA SER A 144 3.12 7.13 -11.26
C SER A 144 2.50 8.42 -11.82
N GLY A 145 2.77 8.73 -13.08
CA GLY A 145 2.25 9.90 -13.79
C GLY A 145 0.74 9.87 -14.01
N ARG A 146 0.11 8.69 -13.95
CA ARG A 146 -1.34 8.54 -14.03
C ARG A 146 -2.08 9.43 -13.01
N HIS A 147 -1.55 9.57 -11.80
CA HIS A 147 -2.15 10.43 -10.78
C HIS A 147 -2.17 11.90 -11.18
N ALA A 148 -1.16 12.36 -11.95
CA ALA A 148 -1.13 13.72 -12.49
C ALA A 148 -2.19 13.98 -13.57
N VAL A 149 -2.79 12.94 -14.15
CA VAL A 149 -3.92 13.03 -15.09
C VAL A 149 -5.25 12.83 -14.36
N VAL A 150 -5.34 11.80 -13.53
CA VAL A 150 -6.58 11.43 -12.83
C VAL A 150 -7.02 12.52 -11.84
N VAL A 151 -6.11 12.99 -10.97
CA VAL A 151 -6.45 13.93 -9.89
C VAL A 151 -7.00 15.26 -10.41
N PRO A 152 -6.41 15.94 -11.40
CA PRO A 152 -7.00 17.18 -11.94
C PRO A 152 -8.39 16.99 -12.54
N ILE A 153 -8.65 15.87 -13.23
CA ILE A 153 -9.99 15.58 -13.77
C ILE A 153 -10.99 15.37 -12.64
N GLN A 154 -10.61 14.62 -11.61
CA GLN A 154 -11.43 14.43 -10.42
C GLN A 154 -11.73 15.76 -9.72
N VAL A 155 -10.72 16.61 -9.55
CA VAL A 155 -10.89 17.96 -8.96
C VAL A 155 -11.89 18.79 -9.77
N ALA A 156 -11.73 18.84 -11.09
CA ALA A 156 -12.64 19.57 -11.96
C ALA A 156 -14.10 19.08 -11.81
N LEU A 157 -14.32 17.76 -11.84
CA LEU A 157 -15.66 17.20 -11.70
C LEU A 157 -16.25 17.38 -10.31
N VAL A 158 -15.42 17.37 -9.25
CA VAL A 158 -15.89 17.67 -7.88
C VAL A 158 -16.29 19.14 -7.76
N LEU A 159 -15.50 20.06 -8.34
CA LEU A 159 -15.82 21.50 -8.39
C LEU A 159 -17.11 21.77 -9.16
N ASP A 160 -17.38 21.00 -10.23
CA ASP A 160 -18.63 21.08 -10.99
C ASP A 160 -19.83 20.45 -10.25
N GLY A 161 -19.66 19.97 -9.02
CA GLY A 161 -20.74 19.47 -8.16
C GLY A 161 -21.10 17.99 -8.34
N TYR A 162 -20.31 17.21 -9.09
CA TYR A 162 -20.55 15.76 -9.25
C TYR A 162 -20.26 14.94 -7.98
N GLY A 163 -19.64 15.51 -6.95
CA GLY A 163 -19.35 14.85 -5.69
C GLY A 163 -18.57 13.54 -5.87
N VAL A 164 -19.00 12.46 -5.21
CA VAL A 164 -18.36 11.13 -5.32
C VAL A 164 -18.42 10.56 -6.74
N HIS A 165 -19.49 10.82 -7.50
CA HIS A 165 -19.55 10.40 -8.91
C HIS A 165 -18.44 11.07 -9.73
N GLY A 166 -18.08 12.33 -9.42
CA GLY A 166 -16.94 13.01 -10.05
C GLY A 166 -15.61 12.30 -9.81
N LEU A 167 -15.41 11.71 -8.62
CA LEU A 167 -14.22 10.89 -8.35
C LEU A 167 -14.19 9.64 -9.23
N VAL A 168 -15.32 8.96 -9.38
CA VAL A 168 -15.43 7.74 -10.20
C VAL A 168 -15.26 8.05 -11.68
N TYR A 169 -15.97 9.06 -12.20
CA TYR A 169 -15.85 9.48 -13.60
C TYR A 169 -14.42 9.95 -13.92
N GLY A 170 -13.82 10.75 -13.05
CA GLY A 170 -12.46 11.23 -13.20
C GLY A 170 -11.43 10.10 -13.18
N LEU A 171 -11.64 9.06 -12.37
CA LEU A 171 -10.81 7.86 -12.36
C LEU A 171 -10.87 7.13 -13.71
N VAL A 172 -12.07 6.83 -14.19
CA VAL A 172 -12.29 6.11 -15.45
C VAL A 172 -11.75 6.92 -16.65
N ALA A 173 -12.08 8.21 -16.72
CA ALA A 173 -11.61 9.10 -17.77
C ALA A 173 -10.07 9.25 -17.74
N GLY A 174 -9.49 9.49 -16.57
CA GLY A 174 -8.05 9.66 -16.42
C GLY A 174 -7.26 8.38 -16.73
N GLN A 175 -7.75 7.22 -16.32
CA GLN A 175 -7.16 5.92 -16.69
C GLN A 175 -7.25 5.68 -18.20
N THR A 176 -8.38 6.00 -18.82
CA THR A 176 -8.57 5.88 -20.28
C THR A 176 -7.62 6.81 -21.04
N LEU A 177 -7.52 8.07 -20.64
CA LEU A 177 -6.60 9.03 -21.24
C LEU A 177 -5.13 8.59 -21.10
N THR A 178 -4.75 8.10 -19.92
CA THR A 178 -3.39 7.60 -19.71
C THR A 178 -3.11 6.34 -20.53
N PHE A 179 -4.11 5.45 -20.69
CA PHE A 179 -4.01 4.33 -21.61
C PHE A 179 -3.80 4.80 -23.05
N LEU A 180 -4.62 5.73 -23.54
CA LEU A 180 -4.49 6.25 -24.89
C LEU A 180 -3.11 6.93 -25.12
N ALA A 181 -2.64 7.72 -24.16
CA ALA A 181 -1.33 8.32 -24.22
C ALA A 181 -0.20 7.27 -24.25
N SER A 182 -0.30 6.23 -23.44
CA SER A 182 0.64 5.11 -23.41
C SER A 182 0.62 4.31 -24.71
N TYR A 183 -0.58 3.97 -25.19
CA TYR A 183 -0.77 3.16 -26.38
C TYR A 183 -0.33 3.90 -27.66
N LEU A 184 -0.87 5.10 -27.90
CA LEU A 184 -0.58 5.90 -29.10
C LEU A 184 0.82 6.51 -29.10
N GLY A 185 1.35 6.86 -27.92
CA GLY A 185 2.67 7.47 -27.77
C GLY A 185 3.82 6.45 -27.86
N TYR A 186 3.66 5.31 -27.22
CA TYR A 186 4.79 4.41 -26.93
C TYR A 186 4.60 2.96 -27.36
N ALA A 187 3.44 2.34 -27.13
CA ALA A 187 3.23 0.93 -27.46
C ALA A 187 3.07 0.73 -28.97
N ARG A 188 2.20 1.51 -29.61
CA ARG A 188 1.95 1.55 -31.09
C ARG A 188 1.82 0.16 -31.70
N VAL A 189 1.11 -0.75 -31.03
CA VAL A 189 0.91 -2.10 -31.52
C VAL A 189 -0.20 -2.09 -32.57
N VAL A 190 0.11 -2.55 -33.77
CA VAL A 190 -0.93 -2.81 -34.78
C VAL A 190 -1.59 -4.13 -34.41
N PRO A 191 -2.91 -4.14 -34.13
CA PRO A 191 -3.61 -5.37 -33.75
C PRO A 191 -3.46 -6.45 -34.83
N ASN A 192 -3.12 -7.67 -34.40
CA ASN A 192 -3.06 -8.85 -35.25
C ASN A 192 -3.96 -9.95 -34.65
N LEU A 193 -4.81 -10.56 -35.45
CA LEU A 193 -5.68 -11.61 -34.95
C LEU A 193 -4.85 -12.81 -34.43
N PRO A 194 -5.09 -13.23 -33.17
CA PRO A 194 -4.33 -14.31 -32.58
C PRO A 194 -4.75 -15.65 -33.20
N THR A 195 -3.76 -16.54 -33.36
CA THR A 195 -4.02 -17.96 -33.65
C THR A 195 -4.50 -18.68 -32.39
N LEU A 196 -5.18 -19.82 -32.57
CA LEU A 196 -5.59 -20.65 -31.43
C LEU A 196 -4.43 -21.10 -30.55
N ASP A 197 -3.25 -21.28 -31.14
CA ASP A 197 -2.04 -21.67 -30.42
C ASP A 197 -1.54 -20.56 -29.49
N VAL A 198 -1.61 -19.28 -29.93
CA VAL A 198 -1.30 -18.11 -29.08
C VAL A 198 -2.27 -18.02 -27.91
N VAL A 199 -3.57 -18.23 -28.16
CA VAL A 199 -4.59 -18.22 -27.09
C VAL A 199 -4.37 -19.36 -26.10
N ARG A 200 -4.08 -20.58 -26.57
CA ARG A 200 -3.81 -21.75 -25.71
C ARG A 200 -2.55 -21.54 -24.87
N ASP A 201 -1.46 -21.07 -25.48
CA ASP A 201 -0.22 -20.77 -24.76
C ASP A 201 -0.46 -19.68 -23.70
N PHE A 202 -1.22 -18.66 -24.04
CA PHE A 202 -1.59 -17.59 -23.13
C PHE A 202 -2.35 -18.12 -21.90
N LEU A 203 -3.43 -18.85 -22.11
CA LEU A 203 -4.26 -19.42 -21.03
C LEU A 203 -3.52 -20.50 -20.24
N GLY A 204 -2.65 -21.28 -20.90
CA GLY A 204 -1.82 -22.31 -20.26
C GLY A 204 -0.87 -21.73 -19.22
N TYR A 205 -0.27 -20.58 -19.49
CA TYR A 205 0.66 -19.93 -18.56
C TYR A 205 -0.06 -19.09 -17.49
N SER A 206 -1.14 -18.40 -17.87
CA SER A 206 -1.83 -17.46 -16.99
C SER A 206 -2.37 -18.09 -15.71
N LYS A 207 -2.80 -19.35 -15.74
CA LYS A 207 -3.36 -20.06 -14.59
C LYS A 207 -2.42 -20.09 -13.36
N TYR A 208 -1.11 -20.12 -13.58
CA TYR A 208 -0.12 -20.14 -12.48
C TYR A 208 0.10 -18.76 -11.86
N ALA A 209 0.09 -17.69 -12.67
CA ALA A 209 0.22 -16.32 -12.19
C ALA A 209 -1.07 -15.79 -11.56
N TYR A 210 -2.21 -16.32 -12.00
CA TYR A 210 -3.54 -15.83 -11.62
C TYR A 210 -3.82 -15.92 -10.13
N VAL A 211 -3.58 -17.09 -9.54
CA VAL A 211 -3.89 -17.35 -8.12
C VAL A 211 -3.17 -16.35 -7.22
N GLN A 212 -1.88 -16.10 -7.48
CA GLN A 212 -1.09 -15.16 -6.69
C GLN A 212 -1.60 -13.73 -6.83
N VAL A 213 -1.86 -13.29 -8.08
CA VAL A 213 -2.34 -11.92 -8.33
C VAL A 213 -3.69 -11.66 -7.68
N VAL A 214 -4.62 -12.63 -7.76
CA VAL A 214 -5.94 -12.52 -7.13
C VAL A 214 -5.82 -12.49 -5.61
N ALA A 215 -5.02 -13.37 -5.02
CA ALA A 215 -4.80 -13.40 -3.58
C ALA A 215 -4.25 -12.06 -3.05
N ASP A 216 -3.24 -11.50 -3.73
CA ASP A 216 -2.65 -10.21 -3.37
C ASP A 216 -3.66 -9.07 -3.47
N GLN A 217 -4.49 -9.04 -4.52
CA GLN A 217 -5.49 -7.99 -4.69
C GLN A 217 -6.66 -8.13 -3.70
N LEU A 218 -7.13 -9.35 -3.47
CA LEU A 218 -8.14 -9.61 -2.45
C LEU A 218 -7.66 -9.11 -1.08
N PHE A 219 -6.45 -9.47 -0.69
CA PHE A 219 -5.91 -9.05 0.60
C PHE A 219 -5.78 -7.52 0.71
N LYS A 220 -5.26 -6.85 -0.32
CA LYS A 220 -5.07 -5.39 -0.32
C LYS A 220 -6.36 -4.58 -0.26
N HIS A 221 -7.45 -5.13 -0.78
CA HIS A 221 -8.71 -4.41 -0.96
C HIS A 221 -9.85 -4.94 -0.09
N ALA A 222 -9.66 -6.07 0.60
CA ALA A 222 -10.68 -6.69 1.44
C ALA A 222 -11.12 -5.77 2.58
N ASP A 223 -10.18 -5.07 3.22
CA ASP A 223 -10.46 -4.15 4.32
C ASP A 223 -11.55 -3.14 3.94
N TYR A 224 -11.42 -2.50 2.78
CA TYR A 224 -12.36 -1.47 2.34
C TYR A 224 -13.74 -2.04 1.99
N VAL A 225 -13.80 -3.24 1.42
CA VAL A 225 -15.06 -3.92 1.09
C VAL A 225 -15.77 -4.36 2.37
N ILE A 226 -15.03 -4.93 3.32
CA ILE A 226 -15.57 -5.35 4.63
C ILE A 226 -16.05 -4.12 5.40
N LEU A 227 -15.27 -3.06 5.47
CA LEU A 227 -15.65 -1.81 6.14
C LEU A 227 -16.86 -1.16 5.49
N GLY A 228 -16.89 -1.03 4.16
CA GLY A 228 -18.03 -0.50 3.45
C GLY A 228 -19.31 -1.28 3.71
N THR A 229 -19.19 -2.61 3.87
CA THR A 229 -20.34 -3.50 4.11
C THR A 229 -20.85 -3.45 5.55
N PHE A 230 -19.96 -3.42 6.54
CA PHE A 230 -20.34 -3.64 7.95
C PHE A 230 -20.18 -2.39 8.83
N ALA A 231 -19.25 -1.47 8.50
CA ALA A 231 -18.99 -0.26 9.29
C ALA A 231 -19.49 1.03 8.60
N GLY A 232 -19.72 0.99 7.29
CA GLY A 232 -20.21 2.12 6.50
C GLY A 232 -19.11 3.04 5.97
N ALA A 233 -19.51 4.04 5.17
CA ALA A 233 -18.61 4.88 4.41
C ALA A 233 -17.73 5.83 5.26
N GLY A 234 -18.28 6.41 6.33
CA GLY A 234 -17.54 7.33 7.21
C GLY A 234 -16.31 6.66 7.84
N PRO A 235 -16.50 5.60 8.64
CA PRO A 235 -15.37 4.84 9.21
C PRO A 235 -14.40 4.30 8.16
N THR A 236 -14.89 3.89 6.96
CA THR A 236 -14.02 3.47 5.84
C THR A 236 -13.12 4.61 5.37
N GLY A 237 -13.63 5.83 5.29
CA GLY A 237 -12.84 7.00 4.91
C GLY A 237 -11.79 7.38 5.96
N VAL A 238 -12.16 7.33 7.24
CA VAL A 238 -11.19 7.53 8.36
C VAL A 238 -10.09 6.47 8.29
N TYR A 239 -10.45 5.19 8.12
CA TYR A 239 -9.50 4.09 7.96
C TYR A 239 -8.55 4.33 6.77
N LYS A 240 -9.09 4.69 5.60
CA LYS A 240 -8.29 4.97 4.41
C LYS A 240 -7.28 6.08 4.64
N ASN A 241 -7.70 7.19 5.25
CA ASN A 241 -6.83 8.34 5.49
C ASN A 241 -5.80 8.04 6.57
N ALA A 242 -6.17 7.33 7.65
CA ALA A 242 -5.25 6.83 8.67
C ALA A 242 -4.21 5.86 8.06
N PHE A 243 -4.67 4.92 7.20
CA PHE A 243 -3.77 4.00 6.50
C PHE A 243 -2.77 4.75 5.62
N GLN A 244 -3.19 5.74 4.86
CA GLN A 244 -2.32 6.54 3.99
C GLN A 244 -1.22 7.29 4.77
N ILE A 245 -1.54 7.79 5.96
CA ILE A 245 -0.56 8.44 6.84
C ILE A 245 0.43 7.42 7.39
N THR A 246 -0.07 6.27 7.86
CA THR A 246 0.79 5.22 8.43
C THR A 246 1.62 4.50 7.39
N GLU A 247 1.16 4.39 6.15
CA GLU A 247 1.93 3.83 5.04
C GLU A 247 3.21 4.63 4.77
N ALA A 248 3.19 5.95 4.93
CA ALA A 248 4.38 6.78 4.79
C ALA A 248 5.51 6.35 5.75
N SER A 249 5.19 5.79 6.92
CA SER A 249 6.18 5.28 7.88
C SER A 249 6.97 4.06 7.36
N THR A 250 6.45 3.36 6.35
CA THR A 250 7.10 2.17 5.77
C THR A 250 8.12 2.50 4.68
N LEU A 251 8.19 3.75 4.21
CA LEU A 251 9.08 4.14 3.10
C LEU A 251 10.53 3.83 3.41
N PHE A 252 10.98 4.12 4.65
CA PHE A 252 12.34 3.85 5.08
C PHE A 252 12.64 2.34 5.13
N ALA A 253 11.79 1.56 5.78
CA ALA A 253 11.92 0.10 5.87
C ALA A 253 11.91 -0.56 4.48
N SER A 254 11.05 -0.08 3.57
CA SER A 254 10.96 -0.60 2.20
C SER A 254 12.20 -0.27 1.37
N ALA A 255 12.80 0.90 1.55
CA ALA A 255 14.05 1.27 0.91
C ALA A 255 15.21 0.36 1.38
N LEU A 256 15.33 0.17 2.69
CA LEU A 256 16.32 -0.72 3.28
C LEU A 256 16.18 -2.16 2.77
N SER A 257 14.96 -2.72 2.74
CA SER A 257 14.70 -4.06 2.23
C SER A 257 15.09 -4.23 0.77
N LYS A 258 14.88 -3.21 -0.08
CA LYS A 258 15.23 -3.26 -1.51
C LYS A 258 16.75 -3.30 -1.74
N VAL A 259 17.51 -2.59 -0.91
CA VAL A 259 18.99 -2.57 -1.00
C VAL A 259 19.59 -3.84 -0.41
N SER A 260 19.01 -4.35 0.68
CA SER A 260 19.54 -5.52 1.37
C SER A 260 19.30 -6.84 0.62
N PHE A 261 18.23 -6.96 -0.17
CA PHE A 261 17.85 -8.22 -0.81
C PHE A 261 18.91 -8.77 -1.79
N PRO A 262 19.46 -8.00 -2.74
CA PRO A 262 20.51 -8.52 -3.64
C PRO A 262 21.77 -8.96 -2.88
N LYS A 263 22.17 -8.17 -1.87
CA LYS A 263 23.34 -8.47 -1.04
C LYS A 263 23.12 -9.73 -0.21
N LEU A 264 21.90 -9.94 0.29
CA LEU A 264 21.55 -11.16 1.02
C LEU A 264 21.69 -12.42 0.16
N SER A 265 21.24 -12.38 -1.08
CA SER A 265 21.38 -13.50 -2.02
C SER A 265 22.85 -13.84 -2.30
N GLU A 266 23.68 -12.82 -2.51
CA GLU A 266 25.13 -12.97 -2.69
C GLU A 266 25.82 -13.58 -1.45
N LEU A 267 25.47 -13.09 -0.26
CA LEU A 267 26.06 -13.57 1.00
C LEU A 267 25.64 -15.00 1.33
N THR A 268 24.43 -15.40 0.97
CA THR A 268 23.95 -16.77 1.13
C THR A 268 24.74 -17.74 0.23
N GLU A 269 25.11 -17.31 -0.98
CA GLU A 269 25.95 -18.13 -1.89
C GLU A 269 27.42 -18.21 -1.41
N THR A 270 27.93 -17.15 -0.80
CA THR A 270 29.32 -17.12 -0.28
C THR A 270 29.49 -17.75 1.10
N GLY A 271 28.39 -18.04 1.81
CA GLY A 271 28.40 -18.67 3.14
C GLY A 271 28.83 -17.73 4.28
N ASP A 272 28.67 -16.42 4.13
CA ASP A 272 28.96 -15.44 5.20
C ASP A 272 27.77 -15.28 6.16
N ASP A 273 27.55 -16.28 7.00
CA ASP A 273 26.45 -16.31 7.97
C ASP A 273 26.49 -15.13 8.95
N ALA A 274 27.67 -14.58 9.25
CA ALA A 274 27.80 -13.45 10.16
C ALA A 274 27.26 -12.15 9.55
N GLU A 275 27.49 -11.92 8.26
CA GLU A 275 26.97 -10.76 7.55
C GLU A 275 25.46 -10.91 7.29
N VAL A 276 25.00 -12.12 6.98
CA VAL A 276 23.56 -12.47 6.89
C VAL A 276 22.85 -12.12 8.20
N ALA A 277 23.38 -12.55 9.34
CA ALA A 277 22.79 -12.25 10.65
C ALA A 277 22.79 -10.72 10.95
N ARG A 278 23.81 -9.98 10.52
CA ARG A 278 23.86 -8.51 10.66
C ARG A 278 22.80 -7.81 9.83
N LEU A 279 22.60 -8.21 8.56
CA LEU A 279 21.54 -7.68 7.71
C LEU A 279 20.15 -8.01 8.26
N PHE A 280 19.98 -9.24 8.75
CA PHE A 280 18.73 -9.67 9.38
C PHE A 280 18.42 -8.82 10.62
N ALA A 281 19.40 -8.60 11.49
CA ALA A 281 19.26 -7.72 12.66
C ALA A 281 18.90 -6.27 12.26
N ALA A 282 19.51 -5.74 11.19
CA ALA A 282 19.25 -4.40 10.69
C ALA A 282 17.79 -4.22 10.22
N LEU A 283 17.18 -5.23 9.60
CA LEU A 283 15.77 -5.19 9.17
C LEU A 283 14.83 -4.99 10.37
N PHE A 284 15.09 -5.63 11.50
CA PHE A 284 14.29 -5.47 12.71
C PHE A 284 14.57 -4.15 13.42
N THR A 285 15.85 -3.77 13.56
CA THR A 285 16.25 -2.53 14.22
C THR A 285 15.71 -1.30 13.47
N TYR A 286 15.85 -1.23 12.14
CA TYR A 286 15.44 -0.02 11.40
C TYR A 286 14.01 -0.08 10.88
N GLY A 287 13.36 -1.24 10.90
CA GLY A 287 11.97 -1.38 10.50
C GLY A 287 11.02 -0.61 11.42
N GLY A 288 11.31 -0.57 12.73
CA GLY A 288 10.53 0.12 13.74
C GLY A 288 10.77 1.62 13.85
N LEU A 289 11.92 2.10 13.36
CA LEU A 289 12.44 3.45 13.60
C LEU A 289 11.42 4.60 13.39
N VAL A 290 10.55 4.48 12.40
CA VAL A 290 9.50 5.46 12.10
C VAL A 290 8.12 4.93 12.50
N ALA A 291 7.85 3.64 12.31
CA ALA A 291 6.52 3.07 12.56
C ALA A 291 6.15 3.07 14.05
N ILE A 292 7.11 2.81 14.95
CA ILE A 292 6.90 2.79 16.39
C ILE A 292 6.49 4.18 16.93
N PRO A 293 7.24 5.29 16.66
CA PRO A 293 6.80 6.60 17.12
C PRO A 293 5.50 7.07 16.45
N VAL A 294 5.22 6.69 15.20
CA VAL A 294 3.94 6.97 14.55
C VAL A 294 2.78 6.25 15.25
N ALA A 295 2.98 4.99 15.64
CA ALA A 295 1.99 4.25 16.42
C ALA A 295 1.75 4.92 17.79
N ALA A 296 2.80 5.21 18.52
CA ALA A 296 2.73 5.78 19.86
C ALA A 296 2.16 7.22 19.88
N GLY A 297 2.63 8.07 18.95
CA GLY A 297 2.11 9.42 18.79
C GLY A 297 0.67 9.45 18.30
N GLY A 298 0.33 8.55 17.35
CA GLY A 298 -1.01 8.42 16.79
C GLY A 298 -2.08 8.08 17.84
N ALA A 299 -1.71 7.36 18.89
CA ALA A 299 -2.61 7.07 20.00
C ALA A 299 -3.06 8.35 20.74
N VAL A 300 -2.25 9.39 20.75
CA VAL A 300 -2.56 10.66 21.44
C VAL A 300 -3.11 11.70 20.48
N VAL A 301 -2.46 11.92 19.34
CA VAL A 301 -2.78 13.02 18.42
C VAL A 301 -3.48 12.60 17.13
N GLY A 302 -3.86 11.32 16.98
CA GLY A 302 -4.44 10.82 15.73
C GLY A 302 -5.68 11.58 15.28
N ASN A 303 -6.62 11.85 16.18
CA ASN A 303 -7.83 12.63 15.86
C ASN A 303 -7.49 14.08 15.51
N ASP A 304 -6.60 14.74 16.27
CA ASP A 304 -6.17 16.12 16.00
C ASP A 304 -5.44 16.22 14.66
N LEU A 305 -4.66 15.18 14.33
CA LEU A 305 -3.95 15.08 13.05
C LEU A 305 -4.94 15.01 11.87
N LEU A 306 -5.91 14.08 11.92
CA LEU A 306 -6.89 13.95 10.85
C LEU A 306 -7.79 15.19 10.77
N LEU A 307 -8.26 15.70 11.90
CA LEU A 307 -9.06 16.93 11.94
C LEU A 307 -8.30 18.12 11.33
N THR A 308 -7.04 18.29 11.68
CA THR A 308 -6.22 19.40 11.16
C THR A 308 -5.94 19.27 9.67
N LEU A 309 -5.64 18.05 9.21
CA LEU A 309 -5.36 17.79 7.78
C LEU A 309 -6.63 17.88 6.94
N TYR A 310 -7.70 17.24 7.37
CA TYR A 310 -8.88 17.03 6.53
C TYR A 310 -10.05 17.97 6.87
N GLY A 311 -10.02 18.68 8.00
CA GLY A 311 -11.04 19.67 8.37
C GLY A 311 -12.34 19.07 8.91
N GLU A 312 -12.44 17.73 9.05
CA GLU A 312 -13.59 17.01 9.55
C GLU A 312 -13.19 16.15 10.75
N ASN A 313 -14.07 16.06 11.76
CA ASN A 313 -13.84 15.23 12.94
C ASN A 313 -13.97 13.74 12.54
N PRO A 314 -12.93 12.91 12.77
CA PRO A 314 -12.98 11.48 12.49
C PRO A 314 -14.03 10.72 13.30
N GLY A 315 -14.60 11.32 14.34
CA GLY A 315 -15.54 10.68 15.24
C GLY A 315 -14.85 9.93 16.37
N THR A 316 -15.66 9.14 17.10
CA THR A 316 -15.22 8.38 18.26
C THR A 316 -15.57 6.90 18.12
N THR A 317 -14.88 6.06 18.87
CA THR A 317 -15.18 4.62 19.04
C THR A 317 -15.04 4.23 20.49
N THR A 318 -15.60 3.07 20.88
CA THR A 318 -15.50 2.57 22.23
C THR A 318 -14.54 1.38 22.30
N LEU A 319 -13.45 1.55 23.04
CA LEU A 319 -12.50 0.47 23.31
C LEU A 319 -12.85 -0.22 24.63
N PRO A 320 -12.79 -1.57 24.71
CA PRO A 320 -13.24 -2.33 25.88
C PRO A 320 -12.61 -1.93 27.22
N LEU A 321 -11.35 -1.48 27.21
CA LEU A 321 -10.59 -1.14 28.43
C LEU A 321 -10.39 0.37 28.62
N LEU A 322 -10.49 1.16 27.55
CA LEU A 322 -10.17 2.59 27.57
C LEU A 322 -11.40 3.49 27.47
N GLY A 323 -12.59 2.90 27.26
CA GLY A 323 -13.83 3.66 27.08
C GLY A 323 -13.90 4.34 25.71
N VAL A 324 -14.53 5.53 25.67
CA VAL A 324 -14.70 6.31 24.43
C VAL A 324 -13.41 7.03 24.10
N VAL A 325 -12.88 6.76 22.93
CA VAL A 325 -11.66 7.40 22.38
C VAL A 325 -11.93 7.90 20.97
N GLY A 326 -11.07 8.80 20.46
CA GLY A 326 -11.14 9.20 19.06
C GLY A 326 -10.89 8.01 18.13
N LEU A 327 -11.67 7.92 17.05
CA LEU A 327 -11.56 6.82 16.10
C LEU A 327 -10.17 6.75 15.47
N ALA A 328 -9.58 7.89 15.09
CA ALA A 328 -8.22 7.91 14.54
C ALA A 328 -7.16 7.61 15.60
N ASN A 329 -7.39 7.95 16.88
CA ASN A 329 -6.50 7.56 17.99
C ASN A 329 -6.46 6.03 18.19
N ALA A 330 -7.52 5.32 17.83
CA ALA A 330 -7.55 3.85 17.83
C ALA A 330 -6.94 3.26 16.54
N LEU A 331 -7.23 3.84 15.37
CA LEU A 331 -6.83 3.29 14.07
C LEU A 331 -5.34 3.52 13.75
N VAL A 332 -4.82 4.73 13.97
CA VAL A 332 -3.42 5.06 13.59
C VAL A 332 -2.41 4.14 14.26
N PRO A 333 -2.47 3.85 15.57
CA PRO A 333 -1.57 2.89 16.21
C PRO A 333 -1.64 1.51 15.60
N LEU A 334 -2.85 0.97 15.43
CA LEU A 334 -3.05 -0.38 14.89
C LEU A 334 -2.53 -0.50 13.46
N LEU A 335 -2.82 0.51 12.61
CA LEU A 335 -2.37 0.53 11.23
C LEU A 335 -0.84 0.73 11.11
N ALA A 336 -0.23 1.52 11.98
CA ALA A 336 1.22 1.67 12.03
C ALA A 336 1.89 0.34 12.45
N VAL A 337 1.34 -0.36 13.45
CA VAL A 337 1.80 -1.70 13.85
C VAL A 337 1.57 -2.71 12.73
N ALA A 338 0.42 -2.69 12.06
CA ALA A 338 0.15 -3.56 10.91
C ALA A 338 1.17 -3.34 9.79
N ASN A 339 1.47 -2.08 9.45
CA ASN A 339 2.48 -1.74 8.45
C ASN A 339 3.89 -2.19 8.87
N LEU A 340 4.27 -2.05 10.14
CA LEU A 340 5.53 -2.55 10.68
C LEU A 340 5.64 -4.08 10.51
N LEU A 341 4.62 -4.80 10.96
CA LEU A 341 4.57 -6.26 10.84
C LEU A 341 4.57 -6.72 9.37
N ASN A 342 3.88 -6.00 8.48
CA ASN A 342 3.94 -6.27 7.04
C ASN A 342 5.35 -6.03 6.47
N GLY A 343 6.06 -5.01 6.94
CA GLY A 343 7.47 -4.77 6.62
C GLY A 343 8.37 -5.94 7.01
N TYR A 344 8.22 -6.43 8.22
CA TYR A 344 8.95 -7.62 8.69
C TYR A 344 8.60 -8.87 7.89
N ARG A 345 7.30 -9.13 7.68
CA ARG A 345 6.80 -10.26 6.89
C ARG A 345 7.41 -10.26 5.49
N THR A 346 7.31 -9.16 4.78
CA THR A 346 7.83 -9.06 3.39
C THR A 346 9.34 -9.22 3.31
N SER A 347 10.07 -8.78 4.34
CA SER A 347 11.51 -8.98 4.45
C SER A 347 11.87 -10.44 4.67
N LEU A 348 11.16 -11.14 5.58
CA LEU A 348 11.33 -12.57 5.83
C LEU A 348 10.97 -13.43 4.61
N GLU A 349 9.92 -13.07 3.89
CA GLU A 349 9.52 -13.74 2.66
C GLU A 349 10.57 -13.61 1.55
N ARG A 350 11.19 -12.43 1.41
CA ARG A 350 12.31 -12.22 0.49
C ARG A 350 13.54 -13.02 0.91
N PHE A 351 13.81 -13.11 2.22
CA PHE A 351 14.86 -13.95 2.75
C PHE A 351 14.62 -15.42 2.38
N SER A 352 13.40 -15.94 2.55
CA SER A 352 13.02 -17.31 2.16
C SER A 352 13.23 -17.58 0.67
N LEU A 353 12.93 -16.59 -0.19
CA LEU A 353 13.17 -16.70 -1.63
C LEU A 353 14.66 -16.65 -1.96
N GLY A 354 15.44 -15.81 -1.29
CA GLY A 354 16.90 -15.70 -1.47
C GLY A 354 17.65 -16.95 -1.04
N THR A 355 17.16 -17.67 -0.02
CA THR A 355 17.70 -18.96 0.44
C THR A 355 17.18 -20.17 -0.37
N GLY A 356 16.44 -19.94 -1.47
CA GLY A 356 15.95 -20.99 -2.36
C GLY A 356 14.78 -21.81 -1.81
N ASN A 357 14.01 -21.28 -0.88
CA ASN A 357 12.92 -21.97 -0.19
C ASN A 357 11.50 -21.40 -0.51
N PRO A 358 11.03 -21.46 -1.77
CA PRO A 358 9.75 -20.84 -2.17
C PRO A 358 8.51 -21.46 -1.48
N ARG A 359 8.66 -22.65 -0.90
CA ARG A 359 7.56 -23.28 -0.14
C ARG A 359 7.23 -22.52 1.13
N LEU A 360 8.23 -21.94 1.78
CA LEU A 360 8.03 -21.12 3.00
C LEU A 360 7.29 -19.83 2.65
N TYR A 361 7.65 -19.20 1.54
CA TYR A 361 6.92 -18.04 1.01
C TYR A 361 5.43 -18.35 0.80
N ALA A 362 5.12 -19.48 0.15
CA ALA A 362 3.74 -19.88 -0.08
C ALA A 362 2.99 -20.20 1.23
N ALA A 363 3.64 -20.89 2.18
CA ALA A 363 3.05 -21.22 3.49
C ALA A 363 2.71 -19.94 4.28
N SER A 364 3.59 -18.95 4.30
CA SER A 364 3.35 -17.64 4.91
C SER A 364 2.11 -16.95 4.35
N GLY A 365 1.96 -16.94 3.03
CA GLY A 365 0.79 -16.38 2.35
C GLY A 365 -0.52 -17.09 2.72
N VAL A 366 -0.50 -18.42 2.82
CA VAL A 366 -1.69 -19.21 3.25
C VAL A 366 -2.06 -18.88 4.69
N VAL A 367 -1.09 -18.82 5.61
CA VAL A 367 -1.31 -18.43 7.01
C VAL A 367 -1.94 -17.04 7.08
N LEU A 368 -1.36 -16.07 6.37
CA LEU A 368 -1.86 -14.71 6.32
C LEU A 368 -3.35 -14.64 5.92
N VAL A 369 -3.67 -15.23 4.76
CA VAL A 369 -5.03 -15.21 4.21
C VAL A 369 -6.01 -15.93 5.13
N THR A 370 -5.62 -17.08 5.70
CA THR A 370 -6.48 -17.86 6.58
C THR A 370 -6.81 -17.09 7.86
N VAL A 371 -5.80 -16.55 8.54
CA VAL A 371 -6.01 -15.78 9.79
C VAL A 371 -6.90 -14.57 9.51
N TYR A 372 -6.60 -13.83 8.42
CA TYR A 372 -7.40 -12.67 8.04
C TYR A 372 -8.85 -13.05 7.72
N ALA A 373 -9.09 -14.06 6.90
CA ALA A 373 -10.43 -14.48 6.50
C ALA A 373 -11.29 -14.93 7.69
N VAL A 374 -10.69 -15.57 8.70
CA VAL A 374 -11.40 -16.03 9.90
C VAL A 374 -11.68 -14.88 10.87
N THR A 375 -10.81 -13.87 10.94
CA THR A 375 -10.88 -12.81 11.97
C THR A 375 -11.53 -11.52 11.48
N ALA A 376 -11.38 -11.15 10.19
CA ALA A 376 -11.75 -9.83 9.70
C ALA A 376 -13.25 -9.54 9.85
N VAL A 377 -14.12 -10.41 9.35
CA VAL A 377 -15.57 -10.17 9.41
C VAL A 377 -16.10 -10.21 10.84
N PRO A 378 -15.81 -11.23 11.69
CA PRO A 378 -16.28 -11.26 13.06
C PRO A 378 -15.80 -10.05 13.89
N LEU A 379 -14.54 -9.66 13.76
CA LEU A 379 -14.01 -8.51 14.48
C LEU A 379 -14.61 -7.19 13.98
N THR A 380 -14.90 -7.06 12.68
CA THR A 380 -15.56 -5.86 12.15
C THR A 380 -17.00 -5.74 12.67
N ILE A 381 -17.73 -6.83 12.72
CA ILE A 381 -19.09 -6.83 13.28
C ILE A 381 -19.08 -6.48 14.78
N ALA A 382 -18.07 -6.94 15.52
CA ALA A 382 -17.96 -6.69 16.97
C ALA A 382 -17.42 -5.29 17.30
N TYR A 383 -16.56 -4.74 16.45
CA TYR A 383 -15.72 -3.60 16.80
C TYR A 383 -15.59 -2.55 15.68
N ASP A 384 -16.43 -2.57 14.66
CA ASP A 384 -16.40 -1.63 13.53
C ASP A 384 -15.00 -1.51 12.84
N ALA A 385 -14.59 -0.30 12.50
CA ALA A 385 -13.37 -0.05 11.73
C ALA A 385 -12.08 -0.51 12.44
N TRP A 386 -12.00 -0.41 13.76
CA TRP A 386 -10.82 -0.88 14.47
C TRP A 386 -10.74 -2.41 14.58
N GLY A 387 -11.89 -3.11 14.43
CA GLY A 387 -11.91 -4.56 14.30
C GLY A 387 -11.17 -5.10 13.09
N VAL A 388 -11.33 -4.44 11.91
CA VAL A 388 -10.53 -4.78 10.71
C VAL A 388 -9.05 -4.52 10.96
N ALA A 389 -8.70 -3.39 11.59
CA ALA A 389 -7.31 -3.09 11.89
C ALA A 389 -6.67 -4.13 12.82
N ILE A 390 -7.40 -4.62 13.84
CA ILE A 390 -6.95 -5.74 14.68
C ILE A 390 -6.76 -7.02 13.86
N ALA A 391 -7.71 -7.36 12.98
CA ALA A 391 -7.61 -8.55 12.13
C ALA A 391 -6.34 -8.49 11.25
N THR A 392 -6.04 -7.33 10.71
CA THR A 392 -4.83 -7.10 9.89
C THR A 392 -3.55 -7.23 10.73
N VAL A 393 -3.52 -6.67 11.95
CA VAL A 393 -2.40 -6.85 12.90
C VAL A 393 -2.21 -8.32 13.25
N LEU A 394 -3.29 -9.05 13.56
CA LEU A 394 -3.23 -10.47 13.87
C LEU A 394 -2.72 -11.30 12.67
N ALA A 395 -3.25 -11.03 11.48
CA ALA A 395 -2.85 -11.75 10.27
C ALA A 395 -1.36 -11.56 9.95
N PHE A 396 -0.87 -10.32 10.00
CA PHE A 396 0.55 -10.05 9.79
C PHE A 396 1.43 -10.60 10.94
N GLY A 397 1.00 -10.45 12.19
CA GLY A 397 1.73 -10.94 13.36
C GLY A 397 1.91 -12.45 13.35
N VAL A 398 0.82 -13.20 13.10
CA VAL A 398 0.86 -14.67 12.98
C VAL A 398 1.70 -15.09 11.77
N SER A 399 1.61 -14.36 10.64
CA SER A 399 2.45 -14.64 9.47
C SER A 399 3.94 -14.39 9.75
N VAL A 400 4.31 -13.32 10.46
CA VAL A 400 5.70 -13.08 10.91
C VAL A 400 6.19 -14.21 11.82
N ALA A 401 5.39 -14.58 12.81
CA ALA A 401 5.74 -15.68 13.74
C ALA A 401 5.91 -17.01 12.99
N ALA A 402 5.01 -17.32 12.05
CA ALA A 402 5.11 -18.51 11.22
C ALA A 402 6.40 -18.51 10.35
N ASN A 403 6.76 -17.37 9.75
CA ASN A 403 8.02 -17.25 9.01
C ASN A 403 9.24 -17.51 9.90
N LEU A 404 9.30 -16.93 11.10
CA LEU A 404 10.42 -17.13 12.02
C LEU A 404 10.55 -18.61 12.43
N VAL A 405 9.43 -19.27 12.72
CA VAL A 405 9.42 -20.70 13.08
C VAL A 405 9.83 -21.58 11.89
N LEU A 406 9.30 -21.30 10.70
CA LEU A 406 9.56 -22.11 9.51
C LEU A 406 10.97 -21.93 8.95
N LEU A 407 11.58 -20.77 9.16
CA LEU A 407 12.99 -20.50 8.80
C LEU A 407 13.97 -21.04 9.84
N ASP A 408 13.49 -21.51 11.01
CA ASP A 408 14.29 -21.83 12.19
C ASP A 408 15.21 -20.67 12.60
N GLU A 409 14.77 -19.45 12.37
CA GLU A 409 15.52 -18.23 12.62
C GLU A 409 15.05 -17.58 13.92
N ARG A 410 16.02 -17.08 14.67
CA ARG A 410 15.77 -16.29 15.89
C ARG A 410 16.13 -14.85 15.64
N VAL A 411 15.24 -13.95 16.06
CA VAL A 411 15.58 -12.52 16.05
C VAL A 411 16.79 -12.30 16.95
N PRO A 412 17.89 -11.70 16.45
CA PRO A 412 19.10 -11.50 17.23
C PRO A 412 18.82 -10.65 18.47
N LEU A 413 19.40 -11.04 19.62
CA LEU A 413 19.20 -10.32 20.89
C LEU A 413 19.55 -8.83 20.80
N GLY A 414 20.55 -8.47 19.98
CA GLY A 414 20.88 -7.07 19.71
C GLY A 414 19.74 -6.29 19.08
N ALA A 415 19.05 -6.87 18.08
CA ALA A 415 17.90 -6.25 17.45
C ALA A 415 16.72 -6.11 18.42
N LEU A 416 16.46 -7.12 19.27
CA LEU A 416 15.43 -7.04 20.32
C LEU A 416 15.72 -5.93 21.33
N ARG A 417 17.00 -5.72 21.68
CA ARG A 417 17.41 -4.61 22.54
C ARG A 417 17.18 -3.25 21.88
N ASP A 418 17.50 -3.12 20.60
CA ASP A 418 17.26 -1.89 19.83
C ASP A 418 15.76 -1.59 19.71
N VAL A 419 14.92 -2.58 19.37
CA VAL A 419 13.46 -2.43 19.39
C VAL A 419 12.94 -2.07 20.77
N GLY A 420 13.51 -2.64 21.84
CA GLY A 420 13.22 -2.25 23.23
C GLY A 420 13.55 -0.79 23.52
N ALA A 421 14.68 -0.29 23.00
CA ALA A 421 15.06 1.12 23.11
C ALA A 421 14.11 2.04 22.33
N GLU A 422 13.65 1.62 21.13
CA GLU A 422 12.65 2.34 20.35
C GLU A 422 11.31 2.42 21.09
N LEU A 423 10.85 1.32 21.69
CA LEU A 423 9.63 1.30 22.49
C LEU A 423 9.71 2.20 23.72
N LEU A 424 10.83 2.19 24.44
CA LEU A 424 11.05 3.09 25.58
C LEU A 424 11.11 4.55 25.15
N ALA A 425 11.80 4.86 24.05
CA ALA A 425 11.84 6.21 23.49
C ALA A 425 10.45 6.68 23.07
N ALA A 426 9.64 5.80 22.45
CA ALA A 426 8.29 6.08 22.07
C ALA A 426 7.36 6.31 23.28
N LEU A 427 7.52 5.56 24.38
CA LEU A 427 6.78 5.77 25.61
C LEU A 427 7.10 7.13 26.24
N VAL A 428 8.37 7.52 26.31
CA VAL A 428 8.78 8.84 26.80
C VAL A 428 8.20 9.95 25.91
N MET A 429 8.31 9.79 24.60
CA MET A 429 7.71 10.71 23.62
C MET A 429 6.21 10.84 23.85
N THR A 430 5.50 9.74 24.02
CA THR A 430 4.03 9.73 24.23
C THR A 430 3.67 10.49 25.50
N GLY A 431 4.40 10.31 26.59
CA GLY A 431 4.21 11.07 27.82
C GLY A 431 4.40 12.57 27.62
N VAL A 432 5.47 12.98 26.92
CA VAL A 432 5.73 14.40 26.61
C VAL A 432 4.65 14.98 25.71
N VAL A 433 4.24 14.25 24.67
CA VAL A 433 3.17 14.67 23.75
C VAL A 433 1.85 14.80 24.49
N ALA A 434 1.49 13.85 25.35
CA ALA A 434 0.25 13.91 26.14
C ALA A 434 0.22 15.15 27.06
N VAL A 435 1.31 15.42 27.77
CA VAL A 435 1.43 16.63 28.63
C VAL A 435 1.33 17.91 27.80
N LEU A 436 1.96 17.96 26.61
CA LEU A 436 1.89 19.13 25.74
C LEU A 436 0.48 19.35 25.19
N VAL A 437 -0.22 18.28 24.80
CA VAL A 437 -1.60 18.36 24.31
C VAL A 437 -2.53 18.89 25.40
N ASP A 438 -2.36 18.41 26.64
CA ASP A 438 -3.14 18.88 27.79
C ASP A 438 -2.82 20.35 28.14
N ALA A 439 -1.54 20.71 28.23
CA ALA A 439 -1.08 22.06 28.58
C ALA A 439 -1.46 23.11 27.53
N LEU A 440 -1.47 22.75 26.24
CA LEU A 440 -1.82 23.68 25.15
C LEU A 440 -3.35 23.81 24.95
N GLY A 441 -4.14 22.98 25.64
CA GLY A 441 -5.60 22.99 25.61
C GLY A 441 -6.20 22.60 24.24
N ALA A 442 -7.51 22.85 24.10
CA ALA A 442 -8.30 22.46 22.92
C ALA A 442 -8.12 23.35 21.68
N ALA A 443 -7.10 24.22 21.62
CA ALA A 443 -6.85 25.04 20.44
C ALA A 443 -6.42 24.16 19.25
N HIS A 444 -7.32 23.89 18.31
CA HIS A 444 -7.04 23.18 17.08
C HIS A 444 -6.31 24.09 16.09
N GLY A 445 -5.21 23.62 15.48
CA GLY A 445 -4.51 24.38 14.46
C GLY A 445 -3.20 23.73 14.00
N ALA A 446 -2.88 23.94 12.73
CA ALA A 446 -1.70 23.35 12.10
C ALA A 446 -0.37 23.71 12.79
N LEU A 447 -0.25 24.94 13.29
CA LEU A 447 0.97 25.38 14.01
C LEU A 447 1.15 24.66 15.34
N ARG A 448 0.06 24.52 16.13
CA ARG A 448 0.10 23.76 17.39
C ARG A 448 0.47 22.31 17.16
N LEU A 449 -0.22 21.66 16.20
CA LEU A 449 0.05 20.27 15.86
C LEU A 449 1.49 20.10 15.37
N GLY A 450 1.97 20.98 14.48
CA GLY A 450 3.36 20.97 14.01
C GLY A 450 4.38 21.12 15.15
N PHE A 451 4.11 21.97 16.11
CA PHE A 451 4.94 22.14 17.31
C PHE A 451 4.96 20.87 18.17
N VAL A 452 3.80 20.29 18.45
CA VAL A 452 3.68 19.04 19.23
C VAL A 452 4.42 17.89 18.54
N LEU A 453 4.22 17.73 17.22
CA LEU A 453 4.91 16.72 16.43
C LEU A 453 6.43 16.92 16.40
N ALA A 454 6.90 18.17 16.26
CA ALA A 454 8.33 18.48 16.26
C ALA A 454 8.99 18.18 17.61
N ILE A 455 8.36 18.54 18.72
CA ILE A 455 8.87 18.21 20.06
C ILE A 455 8.81 16.70 20.29
N GLY A 456 7.72 16.05 19.90
CA GLY A 456 7.61 14.59 19.98
C GLY A 456 8.73 13.87 19.24
N ALA A 457 8.94 14.21 17.96
CA ALA A 457 9.99 13.65 17.14
C ALA A 457 11.40 13.90 17.75
N THR A 458 11.66 15.14 18.18
CA THR A 458 12.94 15.50 18.82
C THR A 458 13.15 14.69 20.09
N THR A 459 12.14 14.54 20.93
CA THR A 459 12.20 13.74 22.17
C THR A 459 12.48 12.28 21.84
N TYR A 460 11.75 11.71 20.86
CA TYR A 460 11.96 10.32 20.46
C TYR A 460 13.39 10.05 20.02
N PHE A 461 13.89 10.82 19.05
CA PHE A 461 15.25 10.61 18.54
C PHE A 461 16.33 10.93 19.58
N ALA A 462 16.15 11.94 20.44
CA ALA A 462 17.09 12.23 21.50
C ALA A 462 17.20 11.07 22.50
N VAL A 463 16.06 10.53 22.95
CA VAL A 463 16.05 9.38 23.87
C VAL A 463 16.59 8.12 23.19
N LEU A 464 16.21 7.86 21.94
CA LEU A 464 16.68 6.71 21.17
C LEU A 464 18.20 6.73 20.98
N LEU A 465 18.79 7.87 20.62
CA LEU A 465 20.24 8.03 20.49
C LEU A 465 20.98 7.92 21.82
N ALA A 466 20.30 8.23 22.93
CA ALA A 466 20.87 8.01 24.27
C ALA A 466 20.86 6.53 24.66
N LEU A 467 19.82 5.77 24.28
CA LEU A 467 19.61 4.38 24.70
C LEU A 467 20.30 3.37 23.77
N SER A 468 20.35 3.59 22.44
CA SER A 468 20.94 2.67 21.48
C SER A 468 22.30 3.19 21.00
N GLU A 469 23.38 2.48 21.38
CA GLU A 469 24.72 2.78 20.91
C GLU A 469 24.89 2.51 19.42
N ARG A 470 24.28 1.45 18.91
CA ARG A 470 24.30 1.07 17.51
C ARG A 470 23.71 2.18 16.63
N ILE A 471 22.48 2.60 16.92
CA ILE A 471 21.80 3.65 16.15
C ILE A 471 22.59 4.97 16.23
N ARG A 472 23.19 5.27 17.38
CA ARG A 472 24.04 6.45 17.54
C ARG A 472 25.31 6.42 16.68
N ILE A 473 25.98 5.27 16.57
CA ILE A 473 27.17 5.10 15.73
C ILE A 473 26.79 5.23 14.26
N ASP A 474 25.73 4.53 13.83
CA ASP A 474 25.30 4.55 12.43
C ASP A 474 24.82 5.95 12.01
N ALA A 475 24.11 6.67 12.91
CA ALA A 475 23.70 8.05 12.65
C ALA A 475 24.90 9.01 12.49
N ARG A 476 26.01 8.79 13.24
CA ARG A 476 27.25 9.58 13.09
C ARG A 476 27.91 9.30 11.76
N HIS A 477 28.05 8.04 11.35
CA HIS A 477 28.63 7.68 10.06
C HIS A 477 27.88 8.34 8.90
N VAL A 478 26.54 8.27 8.91
CA VAL A 478 25.71 8.93 7.89
C VAL A 478 25.92 10.45 7.88
N ALA A 479 26.01 11.08 9.06
CA ALA A 479 26.26 12.51 9.16
C ALA A 479 27.65 12.89 8.63
N ASP A 480 28.68 12.10 8.93
CA ASP A 480 30.06 12.33 8.46
C ASP A 480 30.15 12.15 6.93
N ASP A 481 29.50 11.14 6.35
CA ASP A 481 29.44 10.91 4.90
C ASP A 481 28.76 12.09 4.19
N ILE A 482 27.60 12.56 4.68
CA ILE A 482 26.90 13.72 4.11
C ILE A 482 27.79 14.98 4.17
N LEU A 483 28.49 15.19 5.27
CA LEU A 483 29.40 16.34 5.42
C LEU A 483 30.65 16.23 4.53
N ALA A 484 31.08 15.01 4.20
CA ALA A 484 32.19 14.77 3.27
C ALA A 484 31.77 15.05 1.82
N ASP A 485 30.54 14.68 1.43
CA ASP A 485 30.00 14.92 0.08
C ASP A 485 29.69 16.41 -0.21
N VAL A 486 29.46 17.23 0.84
CA VAL A 486 29.18 18.68 0.73
C VAL A 486 30.48 19.51 0.68
N ARG A 487 31.63 18.92 1.04
CA ARG A 487 32.95 19.57 0.96
C ARG A 487 33.69 19.23 -0.33
#